data_898162b923ce7d8f975f96a72007949f
#
_entry.id   898162b923ce7d8f975f96a72007949f
#
_cell.length_a   1.000
_cell.length_b   1.000
_cell.length_c   1.000
_cell.angle_alpha   90.00
_cell.angle_beta   90.00
_cell.angle_gamma   90.00
#
_symmetry.space_group_name_H-M   'P 1'
#
loop_
_entity.id
_entity.type
_entity.pdbx_description
1 polymer ?
#
loop_
_entity_poly.entity_id
_entity_poly.type
_entity_poly.pdbx_seq_one_letter_code
_entity_poly.pdbx_strand_id
1 'polypeptide(L)'
;MEAIDINPLRLTESLREMSMIGKSENGGISRLALTDEDRKARLLFKSWCEELGMDVRVDDLGNMYAAYEGLKDEPPILIGSHLDTVENGGAYDGAYGLIAGLEAVRVLVESGKRLTRPVELVNFTNEEGARFEPSMLASGVLAGRYAKEEAYAKTDRAGISFLKALEDTGFKGEQENRIRHASCYIELHVEQGPVLERSRRQIGIVEGVAGLTCVEIAIKGTANHAGTTPMLMRYDALVTASNVISRIPALALP
;
A
#
# COMPACT_ATOMS: atom_id res chain seq x y z
N MET A 1 -7.21 23.50 24.85
CA MET A 1 -7.54 22.07 24.65
C MET A 1 -6.46 21.28 25.38
N GLU A 2 -6.85 20.40 26.29
CA GLU A 2 -5.88 19.44 26.84
C GLU A 2 -5.32 18.61 25.70
N ALA A 3 -4.01 18.42 25.68
CA ALA A 3 -3.36 17.53 24.75
C ALA A 3 -3.94 16.11 24.93
N ILE A 4 -4.25 15.46 23.86
CA ILE A 4 -4.68 14.07 23.85
C ILE A 4 -3.44 13.26 23.52
N ASP A 5 -2.94 12.49 24.49
CA ASP A 5 -1.74 11.67 24.29
C ASP A 5 -2.11 10.30 23.73
N ILE A 6 -1.39 9.86 22.73
CA ILE A 6 -1.50 8.50 22.20
C ILE A 6 -0.92 7.48 23.20
N ASN A 7 -1.35 6.23 23.10
CA ASN A 7 -0.73 5.13 23.82
C ASN A 7 0.35 4.46 22.92
N PRO A 8 1.64 4.79 23.13
CA PRO A 8 2.71 4.29 22.26
C PRO A 8 2.93 2.77 22.40
N LEU A 9 2.63 2.19 23.56
CA LEU A 9 2.74 0.75 23.75
C LEU A 9 1.67 0.02 22.94
N ARG A 10 0.41 0.46 23.03
CA ARG A 10 -0.69 -0.12 22.26
C ARG A 10 -0.48 0.01 20.75
N LEU A 11 -0.01 1.17 20.28
CA LEU A 11 0.36 1.38 18.88
C LEU A 11 1.41 0.35 18.43
N THR A 12 2.48 0.19 19.21
CA THR A 12 3.57 -0.75 18.93
C THR A 12 3.10 -2.20 18.94
N GLU A 13 2.24 -2.57 19.89
CA GLU A 13 1.66 -3.92 19.97
C GLU A 13 0.76 -4.23 18.77
N SER A 14 -0.10 -3.28 18.36
CA SER A 14 -0.95 -3.44 17.16
C SER A 14 -0.11 -3.60 15.90
N LEU A 15 0.96 -2.82 15.75
CA LEU A 15 1.91 -2.96 14.63
C LEU A 15 2.60 -4.32 14.65
N ARG A 16 3.03 -4.79 15.83
CA ARG A 16 3.67 -6.10 15.99
C ARG A 16 2.70 -7.22 15.64
N GLU A 17 1.46 -7.18 16.09
CA GLU A 17 0.44 -8.17 15.78
C GLU A 17 0.16 -8.22 14.28
N MET A 18 -0.07 -7.07 13.64
CA MET A 18 -0.25 -6.96 12.20
C MET A 18 0.96 -7.52 11.42
N SER A 19 2.18 -7.31 11.91
CA SER A 19 3.41 -7.78 11.28
C SER A 19 3.60 -9.29 11.32
N MET A 20 2.84 -10.01 12.13
CA MET A 20 2.90 -11.48 12.18
C MET A 20 2.14 -12.12 11.02
N ILE A 21 1.22 -11.39 10.38
CA ILE A 21 0.43 -11.90 9.26
C ILE A 21 1.25 -11.77 7.96
N GLY A 22 1.54 -12.89 7.33
CA GLY A 22 2.38 -12.98 6.14
C GLY A 22 3.88 -12.95 6.42
N LYS A 23 4.31 -13.06 7.69
CA LYS A 23 5.73 -13.05 8.06
C LYS A 23 6.45 -14.27 7.51
N SER A 24 7.54 -14.04 6.78
CA SER A 24 8.43 -15.06 6.26
C SER A 24 9.50 -15.47 7.27
N GLU A 25 10.17 -16.59 7.03
CA GLU A 25 11.30 -17.06 7.86
C GLU A 25 12.47 -16.04 7.88
N ASN A 26 12.62 -15.27 6.81
CA ASN A 26 13.65 -14.24 6.68
C ASN A 26 13.27 -12.92 7.37
N GLY A 27 12.10 -12.85 7.99
CA GLY A 27 11.62 -11.68 8.75
C GLY A 27 10.89 -10.63 7.91
N GLY A 28 10.87 -10.74 6.58
CA GLY A 28 10.05 -9.91 5.71
C GLY A 28 8.57 -10.32 5.78
N ILE A 29 7.70 -9.47 5.27
CA ILE A 29 6.26 -9.72 5.21
C ILE A 29 5.85 -9.86 3.75
N SER A 30 5.14 -10.95 3.44
CA SER A 30 4.54 -11.19 2.13
C SER A 30 3.03 -11.29 2.29
N ARG A 31 2.37 -10.16 2.05
CA ARG A 31 0.92 -9.99 2.17
C ARG A 31 0.42 -9.29 0.91
N LEU A 32 0.56 -9.98 -0.22
CA LEU A 32 0.11 -9.44 -1.50
C LEU A 32 -1.39 -9.19 -1.50
N ALA A 33 -1.82 -8.15 -2.19
CA ALA A 33 -3.22 -7.74 -2.24
C ALA A 33 -4.16 -8.91 -2.56
N LEU A 34 -5.24 -9.03 -1.79
CA LEU A 34 -6.28 -10.04 -1.98
C LEU A 34 -5.75 -11.49 -1.96
N THR A 35 -4.71 -11.76 -1.17
CA THR A 35 -4.31 -13.11 -0.76
C THR A 35 -4.97 -13.48 0.57
N ASP A 36 -4.79 -14.72 1.01
CA ASP A 36 -5.27 -15.16 2.33
C ASP A 36 -4.64 -14.36 3.47
N GLU A 37 -3.36 -13.98 3.33
CA GLU A 37 -2.67 -13.14 4.30
C GLU A 37 -3.26 -11.73 4.35
N ASP A 38 -3.50 -11.11 3.20
CA ASP A 38 -4.17 -9.80 3.15
C ASP A 38 -5.60 -9.89 3.70
N ARG A 39 -6.31 -10.96 3.40
CA ARG A 39 -7.63 -11.23 3.98
C ARG A 39 -7.58 -11.30 5.51
N LYS A 40 -6.61 -12.01 6.10
CA LYS A 40 -6.43 -12.09 7.56
C LYS A 40 -6.14 -10.72 8.16
N ALA A 41 -5.26 -9.94 7.54
CA ALA A 41 -4.90 -8.59 7.99
C ALA A 41 -6.11 -7.64 7.95
N ARG A 42 -6.90 -7.69 6.87
CA ARG A 42 -8.15 -6.92 6.74
C ARG A 42 -9.18 -7.29 7.81
N LEU A 43 -9.35 -8.58 8.10
CA LEU A 43 -10.26 -9.04 9.14
C LEU A 43 -9.79 -8.62 10.53
N LEU A 44 -8.50 -8.66 10.81
CA LEU A 44 -7.93 -8.17 12.07
C LEU A 44 -8.16 -6.66 12.22
N PHE A 45 -7.87 -5.89 11.18
CA PHE A 45 -8.11 -4.44 11.20
C PHE A 45 -9.61 -4.12 11.38
N LYS A 46 -10.46 -4.86 10.67
CA LYS A 46 -11.92 -4.73 10.81
C LYS A 46 -12.37 -4.98 12.25
N SER A 47 -11.90 -6.05 12.90
CA SER A 47 -12.28 -6.35 14.29
C SER A 47 -11.88 -5.22 15.24
N TRP A 48 -10.69 -4.65 15.09
CA TRP A 48 -10.25 -3.51 15.90
C TRP A 48 -11.12 -2.26 15.70
N CYS A 49 -11.60 -2.01 14.49
CA CYS A 49 -12.51 -0.90 14.21
C CYS A 49 -13.89 -1.15 14.84
N GLU A 50 -14.43 -2.36 14.67
CA GLU A 50 -15.73 -2.74 15.22
C GLU A 50 -15.75 -2.72 16.76
N GLU A 51 -14.66 -3.11 17.43
CA GLU A 51 -14.49 -3.00 18.88
C GLU A 51 -14.58 -1.55 19.40
N LEU A 52 -14.26 -0.58 18.54
CA LEU A 52 -14.39 0.85 18.84
C LEU A 52 -15.78 1.42 18.48
N GLY A 53 -16.69 0.57 18.01
CA GLY A 53 -18.02 0.98 17.57
C GLY A 53 -18.01 1.74 16.23
N MET A 54 -16.96 1.56 15.41
CA MET A 54 -16.93 2.15 14.08
C MET A 54 -17.75 1.32 13.10
N ASP A 55 -18.43 2.01 12.17
CA ASP A 55 -19.12 1.36 11.04
C ASP A 55 -18.11 1.03 9.94
N VAL A 56 -18.00 -0.26 9.58
CA VAL A 56 -17.04 -0.73 8.59
C VAL A 56 -17.75 -1.13 7.30
N ARG A 57 -17.40 -0.47 6.20
CA ARG A 57 -17.92 -0.78 4.86
C ARG A 57 -16.81 -1.05 3.88
N VAL A 58 -17.12 -1.77 2.81
CA VAL A 58 -16.20 -2.11 1.72
C VAL A 58 -16.80 -1.67 0.41
N ASP A 59 -16.01 -1.04 -0.46
CA ASP A 59 -16.46 -0.68 -1.79
C ASP A 59 -16.22 -1.79 -2.83
N ASP A 60 -16.68 -1.57 -4.04
CA ASP A 60 -16.54 -2.52 -5.14
C ASP A 60 -15.10 -2.73 -5.65
N LEU A 61 -14.14 -1.92 -5.19
CA LEU A 61 -12.71 -2.06 -5.45
C LEU A 61 -11.97 -2.73 -4.28
N GLY A 62 -12.71 -3.09 -3.22
CA GLY A 62 -12.17 -3.71 -2.02
C GLY A 62 -11.55 -2.74 -1.02
N ASN A 63 -11.62 -1.43 -1.26
CA ASN A 63 -11.19 -0.47 -0.24
C ASN A 63 -12.11 -0.60 0.98
N MET A 64 -11.50 -0.62 2.17
CA MET A 64 -12.24 -0.70 3.43
C MET A 64 -12.26 0.68 4.07
N TYR A 65 -13.43 1.06 4.54
CA TYR A 65 -13.65 2.32 5.25
C TYR A 65 -14.22 2.01 6.62
N ALA A 66 -13.68 2.65 7.66
CA ALA A 66 -14.19 2.55 9.02
C ALA A 66 -14.50 3.96 9.54
N ALA A 67 -15.77 4.23 9.82
CA ALA A 67 -16.24 5.55 10.18
C ALA A 67 -16.45 5.68 11.70
N TYR A 68 -15.82 6.69 12.31
CA TYR A 68 -16.11 7.20 13.63
C TYR A 68 -16.92 8.48 13.49
N GLU A 69 -18.16 8.45 13.92
CA GLU A 69 -19.12 9.54 13.74
C GLU A 69 -18.67 10.86 14.37
N GLY A 70 -18.92 11.94 13.65
CA GLY A 70 -18.78 13.30 14.14
C GLY A 70 -20.03 13.82 14.85
N LEU A 71 -19.96 15.08 15.30
CA LEU A 71 -21.13 15.79 15.83
C LEU A 71 -22.05 16.31 14.72
N LYS A 72 -21.57 16.39 13.49
CA LYS A 72 -22.28 16.86 12.30
C LYS A 72 -22.06 15.89 11.14
N ASP A 73 -23.06 15.78 10.29
CA ASP A 73 -22.97 15.10 9.00
C ASP A 73 -22.28 16.01 7.98
N GLU A 74 -20.95 16.03 8.01
CA GLU A 74 -20.08 16.78 7.14
C GLU A 74 -19.04 15.84 6.49
N PRO A 75 -18.41 16.22 5.37
CA PRO A 75 -17.36 15.38 4.77
C PRO A 75 -16.28 15.01 5.80
N PRO A 76 -15.89 13.72 5.90
CA PRO A 76 -14.99 13.24 6.94
C PRO A 76 -13.56 13.78 6.79
N ILE A 77 -12.82 13.72 7.89
CA ILE A 77 -11.36 13.69 7.87
C ILE A 77 -10.98 12.25 7.55
N LEU A 78 -10.39 12.03 6.38
CA LEU A 78 -9.96 10.71 5.95
C LEU A 78 -8.52 10.47 6.39
N ILE A 79 -8.26 9.35 7.05
CA ILE A 79 -6.93 8.95 7.50
C ILE A 79 -6.70 7.51 7.03
N GLY A 80 -5.54 7.22 6.45
CA GLY A 80 -5.31 5.85 6.04
C GLY A 80 -4.01 5.63 5.30
N SER A 81 -3.91 4.45 4.74
CA SER A 81 -2.85 3.94 3.89
C SER A 81 -3.30 2.59 3.31
N HIS A 82 -2.44 1.57 3.32
CA HIS A 82 -2.70 0.23 2.81
C HIS A 82 -2.22 -0.85 3.78
N LEU A 83 -2.70 -2.09 3.59
CA LEU A 83 -2.24 -3.27 4.32
C LEU A 83 -1.50 -4.26 3.42
N ASP A 84 -1.72 -4.22 2.10
CA ASP A 84 -0.95 -5.05 1.19
C ASP A 84 0.53 -4.66 1.19
N THR A 85 1.40 -5.63 0.93
CA THR A 85 2.85 -5.45 0.88
C THR A 85 3.40 -6.01 -0.42
N VAL A 86 4.63 -5.63 -0.77
CA VAL A 86 5.45 -6.38 -1.72
C VAL A 86 5.86 -7.73 -1.12
N GLU A 87 6.47 -8.61 -1.92
CA GLU A 87 7.11 -9.83 -1.41
C GLU A 87 8.30 -9.45 -0.49
N ASN A 88 8.35 -10.02 0.71
CA ASN A 88 9.34 -9.71 1.73
C ASN A 88 9.45 -8.22 2.09
N GLY A 89 8.32 -7.52 2.11
CA GLY A 89 8.22 -6.11 2.46
C GLY A 89 8.51 -5.81 3.93
N GLY A 90 8.55 -4.52 4.25
CA GLY A 90 8.74 -4.03 5.62
C GLY A 90 7.47 -4.12 6.46
N ALA A 91 7.63 -4.15 7.78
CA ALA A 91 6.51 -4.27 8.73
C ALA A 91 5.71 -2.97 8.89
N TYR A 92 6.28 -1.84 8.50
CA TYR A 92 5.70 -0.52 8.74
C TYR A 92 5.09 0.12 7.49
N ASP A 93 5.47 -0.39 6.32
CA ASP A 93 5.00 0.14 5.04
C ASP A 93 3.48 0.03 4.94
N GLY A 94 2.81 1.13 4.67
CA GLY A 94 1.35 1.26 4.69
C GLY A 94 0.69 1.02 6.05
N ALA A 95 1.00 -0.13 6.66
CA ALA A 95 0.40 -0.55 7.94
C ALA A 95 0.58 0.50 9.05
N TYR A 96 1.70 1.23 9.09
CA TYR A 96 1.94 2.25 10.09
C TYR A 96 0.93 3.39 10.01
N GLY A 97 0.65 3.89 8.81
CA GLY A 97 -0.33 4.96 8.61
C GLY A 97 -1.73 4.58 9.04
N LEU A 98 -2.15 3.37 8.67
CA LEU A 98 -3.46 2.86 9.02
C LEU A 98 -3.63 2.61 10.51
N ILE A 99 -2.65 1.96 11.16
CA ILE A 99 -2.70 1.65 12.59
C ILE A 99 -2.51 2.90 13.46
N ALA A 100 -1.72 3.87 13.00
CA ALA A 100 -1.63 5.18 13.66
C ALA A 100 -2.97 5.94 13.61
N GLY A 101 -3.67 5.89 12.48
CA GLY A 101 -5.03 6.41 12.36
C GLY A 101 -6.00 5.73 13.32
N LEU A 102 -5.92 4.40 13.44
CA LEU A 102 -6.72 3.63 14.41
C LEU A 102 -6.41 4.05 15.86
N GLU A 103 -5.14 4.24 16.20
CA GLU A 103 -4.76 4.72 17.54
C GLU A 103 -5.30 6.12 17.82
N ALA A 104 -5.30 7.01 16.85
CA ALA A 104 -5.92 8.33 17.00
C ALA A 104 -7.43 8.23 17.31
N VAL A 105 -8.15 7.32 16.63
CA VAL A 105 -9.58 7.07 16.92
C VAL A 105 -9.76 6.45 18.29
N ARG A 106 -8.93 5.47 18.70
CA ARG A 106 -8.96 4.87 20.05
C ARG A 106 -8.92 5.94 21.14
N VAL A 107 -8.01 6.88 21.00
CA VAL A 107 -7.85 7.97 21.97
C VAL A 107 -9.05 8.93 21.96
N LEU A 108 -9.67 9.20 20.81
CA LEU A 108 -10.92 9.97 20.76
C LEU A 108 -12.05 9.23 21.49
N VAL A 109 -12.22 7.94 21.26
CA VAL A 109 -13.22 7.10 21.94
C VAL A 109 -13.00 7.11 23.46
N GLU A 110 -11.78 6.81 23.92
CA GLU A 110 -11.42 6.77 25.35
C GLU A 110 -11.63 8.11 26.06
N SER A 111 -11.35 9.21 25.36
CA SER A 111 -11.56 10.55 25.91
C SER A 111 -13.03 11.01 25.88
N GLY A 112 -13.93 10.23 25.28
CA GLY A 112 -15.33 10.60 25.04
C GLY A 112 -15.50 11.80 24.09
N LYS A 113 -14.44 12.16 23.35
CA LYS A 113 -14.46 13.33 22.46
C LYS A 113 -14.93 12.93 21.07
N ARG A 114 -15.91 13.67 20.57
CA ARG A 114 -16.28 13.64 19.15
C ARG A 114 -15.87 14.94 18.48
N LEU A 115 -15.25 14.83 17.33
CA LEU A 115 -14.94 15.99 16.49
C LEU A 115 -16.19 16.49 15.79
N THR A 116 -16.17 17.70 15.27
CA THR A 116 -17.29 18.25 14.50
C THR A 116 -17.55 17.40 13.26
N ARG A 117 -16.51 16.97 12.55
CA ARG A 117 -16.57 16.11 11.38
C ARG A 117 -16.32 14.66 11.77
N PRO A 118 -16.90 13.70 11.04
CA PRO A 118 -16.49 12.30 11.16
C PRO A 118 -14.98 12.12 10.91
N VAL A 119 -14.40 11.13 11.57
CA VAL A 119 -13.07 10.59 11.20
C VAL A 119 -13.29 9.25 10.53
N GLU A 120 -12.73 9.07 9.35
CA GLU A 120 -12.87 7.83 8.62
C GLU A 120 -11.49 7.26 8.29
N LEU A 121 -11.27 6.01 8.68
CA LEU A 121 -10.07 5.27 8.32
C LEU A 121 -10.28 4.61 6.96
N VAL A 122 -9.25 4.62 6.11
CA VAL A 122 -9.30 3.92 4.82
C VAL A 122 -8.09 3.01 4.64
N ASN A 123 -8.36 1.76 4.25
CA ASN A 123 -7.36 0.82 3.73
C ASN A 123 -7.56 0.70 2.23
N PHE A 124 -6.65 1.27 1.44
CA PHE A 124 -6.67 1.16 -0.01
C PHE A 124 -6.20 -0.23 -0.47
N THR A 125 -6.83 -0.76 -1.52
CA THR A 125 -6.55 -2.09 -2.05
C THR A 125 -5.53 -2.03 -3.16
N ASN A 126 -4.52 -2.91 -3.10
CA ASN A 126 -3.48 -3.05 -4.11
C ASN A 126 -2.75 -1.73 -4.37
N GLU A 127 -2.29 -1.11 -3.28
CA GLU A 127 -1.50 0.11 -3.35
C GLU A 127 -0.14 -0.17 -3.97
N GLU A 128 0.53 -1.23 -3.54
CA GLU A 128 1.87 -1.62 -3.97
C GLU A 128 1.97 -2.06 -5.44
N GLY A 129 0.87 -2.53 -6.04
CA GLY A 129 0.90 -3.06 -7.40
C GLY A 129 1.66 -4.38 -7.55
N ALA A 130 2.11 -4.98 -6.46
CA ALA A 130 2.97 -6.16 -6.48
C ALA A 130 2.26 -7.43 -7.01
N ARG A 131 0.94 -7.52 -6.85
CA ARG A 131 0.13 -8.60 -7.41
C ARG A 131 -0.56 -8.21 -8.70
N PHE A 132 -1.16 -7.02 -8.73
CA PHE A 132 -1.87 -6.50 -9.90
C PHE A 132 -1.30 -5.14 -10.29
N GLU A 133 -0.59 -5.06 -11.39
CA GLU A 133 -0.07 -3.79 -11.92
C GLU A 133 -1.20 -2.94 -12.54
N PRO A 134 -1.13 -1.61 -12.36
CA PRO A 134 -0.11 -0.82 -11.69
C PRO A 134 -0.34 -0.69 -10.17
N SER A 135 0.61 -0.06 -9.46
CA SER A 135 0.43 0.41 -8.07
C SER A 135 -0.72 1.42 -7.97
N MET A 136 -1.25 1.60 -6.76
CA MET A 136 -2.38 2.50 -6.45
C MET A 136 -3.60 2.19 -7.33
N LEU A 137 -3.87 0.88 -7.60
CA LEU A 137 -4.89 0.48 -8.55
C LEU A 137 -6.30 0.93 -8.12
N ALA A 138 -6.71 0.60 -6.91
CA ALA A 138 -8.05 0.92 -6.42
C ALA A 138 -8.22 2.42 -6.15
N SER A 139 -7.26 3.07 -5.50
CA SER A 139 -7.27 4.53 -5.29
C SER A 139 -7.22 5.31 -6.61
N GLY A 140 -6.51 4.78 -7.61
CA GLY A 140 -6.46 5.36 -8.95
C GLY A 140 -7.81 5.35 -9.68
N VAL A 141 -8.64 4.30 -9.45
CA VAL A 141 -10.03 4.31 -9.96
C VAL A 141 -10.86 5.36 -9.24
N LEU A 142 -10.73 5.49 -7.91
CA LEU A 142 -11.43 6.54 -7.16
C LEU A 142 -11.05 7.94 -7.63
N ALA A 143 -9.77 8.15 -7.96
CA ALA A 143 -9.26 9.42 -8.48
C ALA A 143 -9.57 9.64 -9.97
N GLY A 144 -10.24 8.69 -10.64
CA GLY A 144 -10.57 8.78 -12.07
C GLY A 144 -9.37 8.60 -13.01
N ARG A 145 -8.24 8.06 -12.50
CA ARG A 145 -7.04 7.78 -13.30
C ARG A 145 -7.18 6.50 -14.13
N TYR A 146 -7.92 5.52 -13.62
CA TYR A 146 -8.18 4.24 -14.28
C TYR A 146 -9.68 4.00 -14.38
N ALA A 147 -10.11 3.34 -15.45
CA ALA A 147 -11.48 2.84 -15.54
C ALA A 147 -11.62 1.60 -14.61
N LYS A 148 -12.78 1.42 -14.01
CA LYS A 148 -13.08 0.26 -13.15
C LYS A 148 -12.90 -1.05 -13.90
N GLU A 149 -13.38 -1.10 -15.13
CA GLU A 149 -13.33 -2.27 -15.99
C GLU A 149 -11.88 -2.68 -16.33
N GLU A 150 -11.02 -1.69 -16.51
CA GLU A 150 -9.58 -1.93 -16.70
C GLU A 150 -8.94 -2.50 -15.43
N ALA A 151 -9.27 -1.95 -14.27
CA ALA A 151 -8.79 -2.46 -12.99
C ALA A 151 -9.25 -3.91 -12.76
N TYR A 152 -10.53 -4.21 -13.00
CA TYR A 152 -11.09 -5.55 -12.86
C TYR A 152 -10.45 -6.59 -13.78
N ALA A 153 -10.01 -6.17 -14.97
CA ALA A 153 -9.36 -7.04 -15.95
C ALA A 153 -7.86 -7.29 -15.67
N LYS A 154 -7.24 -6.56 -14.73
CA LYS A 154 -5.84 -6.81 -14.37
C LYS A 154 -5.68 -8.20 -13.81
N THR A 155 -4.62 -8.91 -14.23
CA THR A 155 -4.36 -10.28 -13.81
C THR A 155 -3.02 -10.40 -13.10
N ASP A 156 -2.96 -11.29 -12.14
CA ASP A 156 -1.70 -11.68 -11.52
C ASP A 156 -0.92 -12.68 -12.39
N ARG A 157 0.27 -13.10 -11.91
CA ARG A 157 1.14 -14.06 -12.61
C ARG A 157 0.50 -15.43 -12.83
N ALA A 158 -0.52 -15.80 -12.04
CA ALA A 158 -1.27 -17.04 -12.19
C ALA A 158 -2.48 -16.89 -13.13
N GLY A 159 -2.73 -15.69 -13.68
CA GLY A 159 -3.87 -15.40 -14.54
C GLY A 159 -5.18 -15.13 -13.79
N ILE A 160 -5.13 -14.97 -12.47
CA ILE A 160 -6.31 -14.61 -11.65
C ILE A 160 -6.58 -13.12 -11.83
N SER A 161 -7.80 -12.74 -12.21
CA SER A 161 -8.15 -11.33 -12.34
C SER A 161 -8.37 -10.66 -10.99
N PHE A 162 -8.17 -9.33 -10.94
CA PHE A 162 -8.44 -8.52 -9.76
C PHE A 162 -9.89 -8.69 -9.29
N LEU A 163 -10.86 -8.68 -10.22
CA LEU A 163 -12.26 -8.95 -9.91
C LEU A 163 -12.44 -10.32 -9.25
N LYS A 164 -11.85 -11.36 -9.83
CA LYS A 164 -11.95 -12.72 -9.25
C LYS A 164 -11.36 -12.80 -7.85
N ALA A 165 -10.21 -12.14 -7.63
CA ALA A 165 -9.57 -12.10 -6.31
C ALA A 165 -10.42 -11.35 -5.28
N LEU A 166 -11.09 -10.25 -5.66
CA LEU A 166 -12.06 -9.55 -4.80
C LEU A 166 -13.21 -10.47 -4.38
N GLU A 167 -13.76 -11.23 -5.34
CA GLU A 167 -14.86 -12.17 -5.08
C GLU A 167 -14.42 -13.32 -4.20
N ASP A 168 -13.28 -13.94 -4.48
CA ASP A 168 -12.76 -15.09 -3.73
C ASP A 168 -12.42 -14.75 -2.27
N THR A 169 -11.90 -13.56 -2.03
CA THR A 169 -11.59 -13.10 -0.67
C THR A 169 -12.80 -12.57 0.09
N GLY A 170 -13.91 -12.32 -0.61
CA GLY A 170 -15.13 -11.72 -0.03
C GLY A 170 -15.00 -10.22 0.25
N PHE A 171 -14.04 -9.54 -0.38
CA PHE A 171 -13.84 -8.09 -0.24
C PHE A 171 -14.34 -7.29 -1.45
N LYS A 172 -15.15 -7.88 -2.31
CA LYS A 172 -15.94 -7.12 -3.27
C LYS A 172 -17.20 -6.60 -2.58
N GLY A 173 -17.21 -5.32 -2.26
CA GLY A 173 -18.37 -4.65 -1.72
C GLY A 173 -19.16 -3.91 -2.80
N GLU A 174 -19.86 -2.83 -2.40
CA GLU A 174 -20.78 -2.09 -3.25
C GLU A 174 -20.16 -0.75 -3.70
N GLN A 175 -20.50 -0.31 -4.90
CA GLN A 175 -20.01 0.95 -5.46
C GLN A 175 -20.48 2.17 -4.65
N GLU A 176 -21.65 2.08 -4.03
CA GLU A 176 -22.24 3.11 -3.16
C GLU A 176 -21.38 3.37 -1.92
N ASN A 177 -20.59 2.40 -1.50
CA ASN A 177 -19.67 2.49 -0.36
C ASN A 177 -18.40 3.29 -0.66
N ARG A 178 -18.13 3.66 -1.90
CA ARG A 178 -16.98 4.49 -2.24
C ARG A 178 -17.05 5.83 -1.54
N ILE A 179 -15.92 6.28 -1.00
CA ILE A 179 -15.80 7.66 -0.52
C ILE A 179 -16.01 8.63 -1.68
N ARG A 180 -16.90 9.61 -1.49
CA ARG A 180 -17.21 10.61 -2.53
C ARG A 180 -16.53 11.94 -2.28
N HIS A 181 -16.49 12.33 -1.01
CA HIS A 181 -15.94 13.60 -0.57
C HIS A 181 -15.27 13.42 0.78
N ALA A 182 -14.08 13.98 0.94
CA ALA A 182 -13.39 14.12 2.22
C ALA A 182 -13.01 15.59 2.42
N SER A 183 -13.00 16.07 3.66
CA SER A 183 -12.55 17.41 3.97
C SER A 183 -11.04 17.56 3.82
N CYS A 184 -10.31 16.51 4.15
CA CYS A 184 -8.89 16.34 3.90
C CYS A 184 -8.54 14.84 3.97
N TYR A 185 -7.37 14.50 3.44
CA TYR A 185 -6.75 13.19 3.59
C TYR A 185 -5.42 13.36 4.31
N ILE A 186 -5.18 12.54 5.33
CA ILE A 186 -3.95 12.52 6.11
C ILE A 186 -3.38 11.11 6.04
N GLU A 187 -2.12 11.01 5.64
CA GLU A 187 -1.40 9.75 5.65
C GLU A 187 -0.08 9.93 6.39
N LEU A 188 0.12 9.13 7.44
CA LEU A 188 1.40 8.97 8.08
C LEU A 188 2.13 7.81 7.41
N HIS A 189 3.31 8.07 6.84
CA HIS A 189 4.07 7.07 6.12
C HIS A 189 5.53 7.05 6.54
N VAL A 190 6.18 5.89 6.47
CA VAL A 190 7.63 5.78 6.63
C VAL A 190 8.32 6.39 5.41
N GLU A 191 9.46 7.06 5.60
CA GLU A 191 10.18 7.70 4.49
C GLU A 191 10.69 6.68 3.46
N GLN A 192 11.04 5.48 3.89
CA GLN A 192 11.71 4.45 3.07
C GLN A 192 13.00 4.95 2.40
N GLY A 193 13.61 5.96 3.01
CA GLY A 193 14.79 6.64 2.50
C GLY A 193 15.64 7.25 3.63
N PRO A 194 16.82 7.77 3.32
CA PRO A 194 17.78 8.21 4.34
C PRO A 194 17.75 9.73 4.62
N VAL A 195 16.84 10.51 4.03
CA VAL A 195 16.93 11.97 4.05
C VAL A 195 16.58 12.54 5.41
N LEU A 196 15.46 12.09 6.02
CA LEU A 196 15.04 12.52 7.36
C LEU A 196 16.06 12.10 8.41
N GLU A 197 16.53 10.84 8.36
CA GLU A 197 17.54 10.33 9.28
C GLU A 197 18.84 11.16 9.21
N ARG A 198 19.39 11.36 8.01
CA ARG A 198 20.59 12.17 7.79
C ARG A 198 20.43 13.62 8.23
N SER A 199 19.23 14.17 8.05
CA SER A 199 18.87 15.52 8.46
C SER A 199 18.51 15.62 9.95
N ARG A 200 18.48 14.49 10.68
CA ARG A 200 18.03 14.38 12.07
C ARG A 200 16.64 14.99 12.29
N ARG A 201 15.73 14.75 11.34
CA ARG A 201 14.33 15.15 11.40
C ARG A 201 13.46 13.92 11.67
N GLN A 202 12.48 14.08 12.54
CA GLN A 202 11.53 13.01 12.85
C GLN A 202 10.33 13.01 11.90
N ILE A 203 9.96 14.16 11.39
CA ILE A 203 8.79 14.35 10.52
C ILE A 203 9.19 15.23 9.35
N GLY A 204 8.73 14.86 8.15
CA GLY A 204 8.78 15.67 6.95
C GLY A 204 7.36 15.82 6.36
N ILE A 205 7.05 17.01 5.87
CA ILE A 205 5.83 17.22 5.10
C ILE A 205 6.17 16.97 3.64
N VAL A 206 5.42 16.03 3.00
CA VAL A 206 5.62 15.70 1.59
C VAL A 206 5.08 16.85 0.72
N GLU A 207 5.95 17.47 -0.06
CA GLU A 207 5.60 18.54 -1.00
C GLU A 207 5.43 18.04 -2.43
N GLY A 208 5.94 16.84 -2.73
CA GLY A 208 5.84 16.23 -4.05
C GLY A 208 6.33 14.78 -4.04
N VAL A 209 5.94 14.03 -5.06
CA VAL A 209 6.34 12.65 -5.27
C VAL A 209 7.10 12.56 -6.59
N ALA A 210 8.25 11.85 -6.56
CA ALA A 210 9.04 11.62 -7.77
C ALA A 210 8.28 10.72 -8.76
N GLY A 211 8.37 11.05 -10.03
CA GLY A 211 7.86 10.17 -11.08
C GLY A 211 8.71 8.91 -11.20
N LEU A 212 8.06 7.78 -11.46
CA LEU A 212 8.71 6.49 -11.68
C LEU A 212 8.40 5.97 -13.07
N THR A 213 9.42 5.46 -13.75
CA THR A 213 9.27 4.71 -15.01
C THR A 213 10.00 3.40 -14.90
N CYS A 214 9.27 2.28 -15.02
CA CYS A 214 9.85 0.95 -15.09
C CYS A 214 9.98 0.51 -16.55
N VAL A 215 11.15 0.00 -16.92
CA VAL A 215 11.45 -0.49 -18.26
C VAL A 215 12.02 -1.91 -18.16
N GLU A 216 11.41 -2.84 -18.89
CA GLU A 216 11.95 -4.18 -19.06
C GLU A 216 12.78 -4.25 -20.35
N ILE A 217 14.00 -4.75 -20.26
CA ILE A 217 14.91 -4.89 -21.40
C ILE A 217 15.28 -6.36 -21.58
N ALA A 218 14.79 -7.00 -22.65
CA ALA A 218 15.15 -8.36 -23.01
C ALA A 218 16.33 -8.34 -24.01
N ILE A 219 17.46 -8.93 -23.61
CA ILE A 219 18.66 -9.03 -24.47
C ILE A 219 18.83 -10.48 -24.89
N LYS A 220 18.77 -10.72 -26.21
CA LYS A 220 18.92 -12.05 -26.80
C LYS A 220 20.32 -12.21 -27.38
N GLY A 221 20.97 -13.31 -27.05
CA GLY A 221 22.25 -13.71 -27.57
C GLY A 221 22.20 -15.08 -28.24
N THR A 222 23.34 -15.57 -28.69
CA THR A 222 23.49 -16.89 -29.30
C THR A 222 24.49 -17.72 -28.49
N ALA A 223 24.05 -18.91 -28.03
CA ALA A 223 24.96 -19.84 -27.35
C ALA A 223 25.95 -20.46 -28.35
N ASN A 224 27.23 -20.37 -28.05
CA ASN A 224 28.32 -20.89 -28.89
C ASN A 224 29.42 -21.50 -28.04
N HIS A 225 30.24 -22.34 -28.64
CA HIS A 225 31.41 -22.92 -27.96
C HIS A 225 32.43 -21.83 -27.58
N ALA A 226 32.89 -21.83 -26.34
CA ALA A 226 33.75 -20.77 -25.80
C ALA A 226 35.15 -20.69 -26.45
N GLY A 227 35.72 -21.83 -26.85
CA GLY A 227 37.06 -21.90 -27.42
C GLY A 227 37.11 -21.74 -28.94
N THR A 228 36.11 -22.22 -29.68
CA THR A 228 36.14 -22.25 -31.15
C THR A 228 35.42 -21.11 -31.84
N THR A 229 34.61 -20.35 -31.11
CA THR A 229 33.86 -19.21 -31.68
C THR A 229 34.72 -17.95 -31.60
N PRO A 230 35.16 -17.37 -32.74
CA PRO A 230 35.92 -16.12 -32.76
C PRO A 230 35.13 -14.98 -32.09
N MET A 231 35.84 -14.04 -31.43
CA MET A 231 35.21 -12.92 -30.70
C MET A 231 34.24 -12.09 -31.56
N LEU A 232 34.62 -11.83 -32.82
CA LEU A 232 33.83 -11.05 -33.77
C LEU A 232 32.53 -11.74 -34.24
N MET A 233 32.40 -13.04 -33.96
CA MET A 233 31.21 -13.84 -34.33
C MET A 233 30.32 -14.12 -33.13
N ARG A 234 30.60 -13.54 -31.96
CA ARG A 234 29.82 -13.75 -30.75
C ARG A 234 28.69 -12.72 -30.60
N TYR A 235 27.51 -13.22 -30.30
CA TYR A 235 26.37 -12.44 -29.87
C TYR A 235 26.14 -12.74 -28.38
N ASP A 236 26.97 -12.12 -27.52
CA ASP A 236 26.96 -12.35 -26.07
C ASP A 236 25.98 -11.41 -25.38
N ALA A 237 24.86 -11.99 -24.89
CA ALA A 237 23.83 -11.23 -24.20
C ALA A 237 24.34 -10.59 -22.90
N LEU A 238 25.23 -11.26 -22.17
CA LEU A 238 25.77 -10.75 -20.89
C LEU A 238 26.68 -9.56 -21.10
N VAL A 239 27.59 -9.61 -22.11
CA VAL A 239 28.43 -8.47 -22.46
C VAL A 239 27.58 -7.28 -22.90
N THR A 240 26.53 -7.51 -23.70
CA THR A 240 25.61 -6.44 -24.08
C THR A 240 24.87 -5.89 -22.86
N ALA A 241 24.37 -6.74 -21.96
CA ALA A 241 23.71 -6.34 -20.71
C ALA A 241 24.64 -5.49 -19.84
N SER A 242 25.90 -5.89 -19.68
CA SER A 242 26.87 -5.16 -18.86
C SER A 242 27.13 -3.74 -19.39
N ASN A 243 27.19 -3.58 -20.73
CA ASN A 243 27.31 -2.28 -21.37
C ASN A 243 26.08 -1.38 -21.15
N VAL A 244 24.89 -1.95 -21.18
CA VAL A 244 23.64 -1.22 -20.86
C VAL A 244 23.66 -0.80 -19.40
N ILE A 245 23.87 -1.74 -18.47
CA ILE A 245 23.87 -1.50 -17.02
C ILE A 245 24.87 -0.41 -16.64
N SER A 246 26.09 -0.44 -17.19
CA SER A 246 27.13 0.55 -16.87
C SER A 246 26.79 1.98 -17.32
N ARG A 247 25.90 2.15 -18.30
CA ARG A 247 25.51 3.47 -18.81
C ARG A 247 24.25 4.06 -18.15
N ILE A 248 23.39 3.21 -17.56
CA ILE A 248 22.15 3.67 -16.91
C ILE A 248 22.38 4.75 -15.86
N PRO A 249 23.38 4.62 -14.92
CA PRO A 249 23.59 5.67 -13.90
C PRO A 249 23.88 7.05 -14.48
N ALA A 250 24.56 7.11 -15.63
CA ALA A 250 24.87 8.37 -16.28
C ALA A 250 23.63 9.04 -16.94
N LEU A 251 22.58 8.26 -17.22
CA LEU A 251 21.31 8.77 -17.75
C LEU A 251 20.37 9.26 -16.63
N ALA A 252 20.57 8.76 -15.41
CA ALA A 252 19.74 9.09 -14.25
C ALA A 252 20.24 10.33 -13.47
N LEU A 253 21.42 10.84 -13.80
CA LEU A 253 21.95 12.05 -13.18
C LEU A 253 21.49 13.28 -13.97
N PRO A 254 21.04 14.37 -13.29
CA PRO A 254 20.66 15.63 -13.93
C PRO A 254 21.83 16.31 -14.62
#